data_5d77eabce53849b36479921bbd7680c9
#
_entry.id   5d77eabce53849b36479921bbd7680c9
#
_cell.length_a   1.000
_cell.length_b   1.000
_cell.length_c   1.000
_cell.angle_alpha   90.00
_cell.angle_beta   90.00
_cell.angle_gamma   90.00
#
_symmetry.space_group_name_H-M   'P 1'
#
loop_
_entity.id
_entity.type
_entity.pdbx_description
1 polymer ?
#
loop_
_entity_poly.entity_id
_entity_poly.type
_entity_poly.pdbx_seq_one_letter_code
_entity_poly.pdbx_strand_id
1 'polypeptide(L)'
;SQHAVSRCTIKENDNVLVIGAGPIGLLALLAAKAKCKNVVVADILDNRLELAKEYGATAVVNTKNQSLEDFTNEFTSGKGFDVCIEACGAPETFLGCIDSCAFAGNIVLIGNGKRETSFVHSIILKKELNIFGSRNALKEDFINNIDLVASKECDVMKMVSRVYDMENALDAFKALANNDGTLAKILIKIGD
;
A
#
# COMPACT_ATOMS: atom_id res chain seq x y z
N SER A 1 -4.92 -1.72 -6.95
CA SER A 1 -3.50 -1.82 -6.56
C SER A 1 -2.62 -2.21 -7.74
N GLN A 2 -2.97 -3.27 -8.50
CA GLN A 2 -2.20 -3.67 -9.69
C GLN A 2 -2.01 -2.50 -10.68
N HIS A 3 -3.09 -1.79 -11.01
CA HIS A 3 -3.03 -0.61 -11.87
C HIS A 3 -2.06 0.47 -11.33
N ALA A 4 -2.09 0.72 -10.03
CA ALA A 4 -1.20 1.69 -9.41
C ALA A 4 0.29 1.30 -9.58
N VAL A 5 0.61 0.03 -9.34
CA VAL A 5 1.97 -0.51 -9.49
C VAL A 5 2.43 -0.46 -10.96
N SER A 6 1.51 -0.44 -11.93
CA SER A 6 1.84 -0.28 -13.36
C SER A 6 1.93 1.17 -13.82
N ARG A 7 1.63 2.18 -12.96
CA ARG A 7 1.75 3.61 -13.32
C ARG A 7 3.19 4.07 -13.47
N CYS A 8 4.14 3.40 -12.85
CA CYS A 8 5.57 3.64 -13.02
C CYS A 8 6.32 2.34 -13.30
N THR A 9 7.56 2.46 -13.76
CA THR A 9 8.44 1.30 -13.91
C THR A 9 9.04 0.94 -12.57
N ILE A 10 8.88 -0.32 -12.15
CA ILE A 10 9.57 -0.91 -10.99
C ILE A 10 10.55 -1.94 -11.53
N LYS A 11 11.81 -1.81 -11.15
CA LYS A 11 12.91 -2.72 -11.52
C LYS A 11 13.13 -3.76 -10.42
N GLU A 12 13.73 -4.88 -10.76
CA GLU A 12 13.96 -6.00 -9.83
C GLU A 12 14.68 -5.63 -8.53
N ASN A 13 15.62 -4.70 -8.59
CA ASN A 13 16.43 -4.29 -7.44
C ASN A 13 15.99 -2.96 -6.82
N ASP A 14 14.87 -2.40 -7.24
CA ASP A 14 14.33 -1.18 -6.64
C ASP A 14 13.87 -1.46 -5.20
N ASN A 15 14.05 -0.47 -4.33
CA ASN A 15 13.45 -0.42 -3.02
C ASN A 15 12.09 0.27 -3.12
N VAL A 16 11.02 -0.43 -2.77
CA VAL A 16 9.65 0.07 -2.81
C VAL A 16 9.12 0.24 -1.40
N LEU A 17 8.56 1.41 -1.11
CA LEU A 17 7.83 1.69 0.13
C LEU A 17 6.33 1.76 -0.15
N VAL A 18 5.53 1.03 0.63
CA VAL A 18 4.08 1.16 0.65
C VAL A 18 3.67 1.77 1.98
N ILE A 19 3.03 2.94 1.97
CA ILE A 19 2.50 3.57 3.18
C ILE A 19 1.01 3.28 3.29
N GLY A 20 0.66 2.50 4.32
CA GLY A 20 -0.66 1.95 4.60
C GLY A 20 -0.74 0.45 4.36
N ALA A 21 -1.02 -0.32 5.41
CA ALA A 21 -1.20 -1.77 5.37
C ALA A 21 -2.68 -2.18 5.44
N GLY A 22 -3.58 -1.33 4.95
CA GLY A 22 -4.97 -1.71 4.67
C GLY A 22 -5.06 -2.63 3.45
N PRO A 23 -6.27 -3.11 3.08
CA PRO A 23 -6.44 -4.03 1.95
C PRO A 23 -5.81 -3.53 0.64
N ILE A 24 -5.90 -2.23 0.39
CA ILE A 24 -5.33 -1.62 -0.82
C ILE A 24 -3.80 -1.66 -0.80
N GLY A 25 -3.18 -1.32 0.35
CA GLY A 25 -1.73 -1.36 0.50
C GLY A 25 -1.17 -2.78 0.47
N LEU A 26 -1.85 -3.74 1.11
CA LEU A 26 -1.46 -5.16 1.06
C LEU A 26 -1.51 -5.71 -0.38
N LEU A 27 -2.54 -5.34 -1.15
CA LEU A 27 -2.61 -5.70 -2.57
C LEU A 27 -1.56 -4.97 -3.41
N ALA A 28 -1.12 -3.76 -3.01
CA ALA A 28 -0.01 -3.07 -3.66
C ALA A 28 1.34 -3.72 -3.32
N LEU A 29 1.54 -4.16 -2.08
CA LEU A 29 2.68 -4.98 -1.68
C LEU A 29 2.82 -6.21 -2.57
N LEU A 30 1.74 -7.00 -2.73
CA LEU A 30 1.76 -8.21 -3.55
C LEU A 30 2.09 -7.91 -5.01
N ALA A 31 1.45 -6.88 -5.58
CA ALA A 31 1.72 -6.48 -6.96
C ALA A 31 3.17 -5.97 -7.16
N ALA A 32 3.74 -5.27 -6.17
CA ALA A 32 5.13 -4.81 -6.21
C ALA A 32 6.12 -5.97 -6.03
N LYS A 33 5.82 -6.93 -5.14
CA LYS A 33 6.64 -8.15 -4.93
C LYS A 33 6.78 -8.99 -6.19
N ALA A 34 5.79 -9.00 -7.07
CA ALA A 34 5.88 -9.67 -8.36
C ALA A 34 6.89 -9.00 -9.32
N LYS A 35 7.38 -7.79 -9.01
CA LYS A 35 8.29 -7.02 -9.85
C LYS A 35 9.66 -6.78 -9.23
N CYS A 36 9.75 -6.69 -7.91
CA CYS A 36 10.99 -6.39 -7.19
C CYS A 36 11.16 -7.20 -5.91
N LYS A 37 12.39 -7.26 -5.44
CA LYS A 37 12.76 -8.04 -4.24
C LYS A 37 12.43 -7.31 -2.94
N ASN A 38 12.61 -5.99 -2.93
CA ASN A 38 12.59 -5.19 -1.71
C ASN A 38 11.31 -4.36 -1.64
N VAL A 39 10.33 -4.82 -0.85
CA VAL A 39 9.11 -4.05 -0.57
C VAL A 39 8.95 -3.89 0.93
N VAL A 40 8.97 -2.65 1.38
CA VAL A 40 8.74 -2.25 2.77
C VAL A 40 7.31 -1.75 2.92
N VAL A 41 6.69 -2.05 4.07
CA VAL A 41 5.34 -1.56 4.39
C VAL A 41 5.38 -0.75 5.68
N ALA A 42 4.81 0.46 5.64
CA ALA A 42 4.63 1.34 6.79
C ALA A 42 3.16 1.43 7.19
N ASP A 43 2.85 1.31 8.46
CA ASP A 43 1.51 1.54 9.03
C ASP A 43 1.66 1.98 10.49
N ILE A 44 0.56 2.38 11.10
CA ILE A 44 0.47 2.74 12.54
C ILE A 44 -0.07 1.59 13.41
N LEU A 45 -0.48 0.47 12.82
CA LEU A 45 -1.12 -0.66 13.49
C LEU A 45 -0.28 -1.94 13.32
N ASP A 46 0.19 -2.49 14.43
CA ASP A 46 1.05 -3.68 14.44
C ASP A 46 0.37 -4.90 13.82
N ASN A 47 -0.92 -5.13 14.09
CA ASN A 47 -1.67 -6.25 13.51
C ASN A 47 -1.73 -6.21 11.98
N ARG A 48 -1.75 -5.04 11.37
CA ARG A 48 -1.68 -4.88 9.91
C ARG A 48 -0.28 -5.11 9.38
N LEU A 49 0.73 -4.70 10.14
CA LEU A 49 2.12 -4.92 9.79
C LEU A 49 2.49 -6.41 9.88
N GLU A 50 1.94 -7.15 10.86
CA GLU A 50 2.12 -8.61 10.91
C GLU A 50 1.54 -9.28 9.65
N LEU A 51 0.34 -8.89 9.22
CA LEU A 51 -0.23 -9.39 7.96
C LEU A 51 0.62 -9.01 6.74
N ALA A 52 1.24 -7.83 6.74
CA ALA A 52 2.17 -7.43 5.67
C ALA A 52 3.42 -8.34 5.65
N LYS A 53 3.95 -8.74 6.80
CA LYS A 53 5.04 -9.73 6.89
C LYS A 53 4.62 -11.08 6.33
N GLU A 54 3.43 -11.56 6.68
CA GLU A 54 2.88 -12.82 6.14
C GLU A 54 2.72 -12.79 4.61
N TYR A 55 2.44 -11.61 4.05
CA TYR A 55 2.41 -11.38 2.60
C TYR A 55 3.79 -11.14 1.99
N GLY A 56 4.86 -11.30 2.76
CA GLY A 56 6.24 -11.29 2.28
C GLY A 56 6.84 -9.90 2.15
N ALA A 57 6.38 -8.91 2.92
CA ALA A 57 7.11 -7.65 3.04
C ALA A 57 8.54 -7.91 3.49
N THR A 58 9.50 -7.26 2.85
CA THR A 58 10.94 -7.39 3.19
C THR A 58 11.25 -6.84 4.57
N ALA A 59 10.57 -5.75 4.92
CA ALA A 59 10.57 -5.16 6.25
C ALA A 59 9.25 -4.41 6.49
N VAL A 60 8.97 -4.12 7.74
CA VAL A 60 7.81 -3.30 8.13
C VAL A 60 8.24 -2.24 9.12
N VAL A 61 7.56 -1.10 9.12
CA VAL A 61 7.81 -0.02 10.08
C VAL A 61 6.52 0.50 10.68
N ASN A 62 6.43 0.48 12.02
CA ASN A 62 5.33 1.13 12.75
C ASN A 62 5.70 2.59 13.00
N THR A 63 5.05 3.48 12.23
CA THR A 63 5.35 4.92 12.28
C THR A 63 4.86 5.66 13.52
N LYS A 64 4.16 4.97 14.43
CA LYS A 64 3.93 5.46 15.80
C LYS A 64 5.13 5.30 16.70
N ASN A 65 5.94 4.26 16.46
CA ASN A 65 7.01 3.82 17.37
C ASN A 65 8.40 4.18 16.84
N GLN A 66 8.53 4.37 15.51
CA GLN A 66 9.80 4.64 14.84
C GLN A 66 9.61 5.74 13.78
N SER A 67 10.59 6.63 13.67
CA SER A 67 10.63 7.62 12.59
C SER A 67 10.75 6.92 11.23
N LEU A 68 9.87 7.29 10.29
CA LEU A 68 9.96 6.80 8.92
C LEU A 68 11.22 7.30 8.22
N GLU A 69 11.67 8.51 8.55
CA GLU A 69 12.91 9.09 8.02
C GLU A 69 14.14 8.30 8.46
N ASP A 70 14.24 8.02 9.77
CA ASP A 70 15.37 7.23 10.31
C ASP A 70 15.39 5.82 9.71
N PHE A 71 14.23 5.18 9.65
CA PHE A 71 14.10 3.88 9.00
C PHE A 71 14.49 3.92 7.53
N THR A 72 14.05 4.95 6.78
CA THR A 72 14.39 5.12 5.36
C THR A 72 15.90 5.25 5.19
N ASN A 73 16.54 6.08 6.00
CA ASN A 73 18.00 6.30 5.95
C ASN A 73 18.76 5.00 6.24
N GLU A 74 18.36 4.25 7.25
CA GLU A 74 18.97 2.97 7.60
C GLU A 74 18.78 1.93 6.50
N PHE A 75 17.54 1.69 6.06
CA PHE A 75 17.20 0.65 5.09
C PHE A 75 17.81 0.89 3.71
N THR A 76 17.83 2.16 3.26
CA THR A 76 18.29 2.53 1.92
C THR A 76 19.72 3.09 1.89
N SER A 77 20.43 3.07 3.03
CA SER A 77 21.76 3.71 3.18
C SER A 77 21.76 5.19 2.75
N GLY A 78 20.69 5.91 3.13
CA GLY A 78 20.50 7.33 2.87
C GLY A 78 20.07 7.70 1.44
N LYS A 79 19.83 6.71 0.56
CA LYS A 79 19.42 6.99 -0.83
C LYS A 79 17.94 7.31 -0.99
N GLY A 80 17.09 6.82 -0.07
CA GLY A 80 15.66 6.85 -0.21
C GLY A 80 15.10 5.68 -1.04
N PHE A 81 13.78 5.57 -1.10
CA PHE A 81 13.08 4.54 -1.86
C PHE A 81 12.91 4.96 -3.33
N ASP A 82 13.16 4.05 -4.26
CA ASP A 82 13.01 4.30 -5.70
C ASP A 82 11.53 4.54 -6.08
N VAL A 83 10.63 3.86 -5.38
CA VAL A 83 9.18 4.01 -5.55
C VAL A 83 8.51 4.07 -4.19
N CYS A 84 7.64 5.07 -3.99
CA CYS A 84 6.76 5.20 -2.83
C CYS A 84 5.30 5.08 -3.28
N ILE A 85 4.53 4.21 -2.64
CA ILE A 85 3.09 4.00 -2.93
C ILE A 85 2.30 4.49 -1.72
N GLU A 86 1.52 5.53 -1.91
CA GLU A 86 0.64 6.10 -0.89
C GLU A 86 -0.74 5.44 -0.96
N ALA A 87 -1.14 4.68 0.08
CA ALA A 87 -2.37 3.90 0.13
C ALA A 87 -3.32 4.25 1.30
N CYS A 88 -3.11 5.38 1.97
CA CYS A 88 -3.93 5.88 3.08
C CYS A 88 -4.86 7.02 2.67
N GLY A 89 -4.39 7.93 1.83
CA GLY A 89 -5.09 9.16 1.47
C GLY A 89 -5.01 10.23 2.58
N ALA A 90 -3.91 10.30 3.30
CA ALA A 90 -3.69 11.30 4.33
C ALA A 90 -2.56 12.28 3.93
N PRO A 91 -2.65 13.57 4.30
CA PRO A 91 -1.58 14.52 4.03
C PRO A 91 -0.23 14.05 4.57
N GLU A 92 -0.23 13.50 5.78
CA GLU A 92 0.96 13.06 6.49
C GLU A 92 1.66 11.90 5.77
N THR A 93 0.88 10.98 5.18
CA THR A 93 1.42 9.83 4.42
C THR A 93 1.95 10.25 3.05
N PHE A 94 1.31 11.23 2.41
CA PHE A 94 1.84 11.80 1.17
C PHE A 94 3.16 12.56 1.40
N LEU A 95 3.23 13.37 2.46
CA LEU A 95 4.49 14.04 2.84
C LEU A 95 5.57 13.00 3.18
N GLY A 96 5.21 11.95 3.91
CA GLY A 96 6.12 10.84 4.19
C GLY A 96 6.65 10.17 2.91
N CYS A 97 5.84 10.05 1.86
CA CYS A 97 6.32 9.59 0.54
C CYS A 97 7.32 10.56 -0.08
N ILE A 98 7.06 11.88 -0.01
CA ILE A 98 7.99 12.91 -0.55
C ILE A 98 9.34 12.83 0.16
N ASP A 99 9.32 12.73 1.49
CA ASP A 99 10.54 12.72 2.30
C ASP A 99 11.34 11.41 2.10
N SER A 100 10.66 10.27 2.07
CA SER A 100 11.28 8.95 1.94
C SER A 100 11.71 8.60 0.50
N CYS A 101 11.19 9.28 -0.52
CA CYS A 101 11.50 8.97 -1.92
C CYS A 101 12.93 9.41 -2.28
N ALA A 102 13.61 8.60 -3.07
CA ALA A 102 14.92 8.91 -3.62
C ALA A 102 14.88 10.06 -4.64
N PHE A 103 16.05 10.63 -4.98
CA PHE A 103 16.18 11.53 -6.11
C PHE A 103 15.78 10.83 -7.42
N ALA A 104 15.06 11.53 -8.28
CA ALA A 104 14.44 11.02 -9.51
C ALA A 104 13.47 9.83 -9.28
N GLY A 105 13.01 9.65 -8.04
CA GLY A 105 12.12 8.56 -7.67
C GLY A 105 10.66 8.81 -8.07
N ASN A 106 9.84 7.80 -7.84
CA ASN A 106 8.43 7.79 -8.25
C ASN A 106 7.52 7.71 -7.02
N ILE A 107 6.48 8.54 -7.00
CA ILE A 107 5.41 8.48 -6.00
C ILE A 107 4.11 8.12 -6.70
N VAL A 108 3.43 7.06 -6.23
CA VAL A 108 2.13 6.63 -6.77
C VAL A 108 1.05 6.81 -5.71
N LEU A 109 0.03 7.60 -6.01
CA LEU A 109 -1.08 7.90 -5.13
C LEU A 109 -2.28 7.00 -5.46
N ILE A 110 -2.67 6.15 -4.50
CA ILE A 110 -3.88 5.32 -4.57
C ILE A 110 -4.89 5.80 -3.54
N GLY A 111 -4.41 6.27 -2.39
CA GLY A 111 -5.23 6.74 -1.28
C GLY A 111 -6.15 7.88 -1.71
N ASN A 112 -7.43 7.77 -1.36
CA ASN A 112 -8.44 8.78 -1.72
C ASN A 112 -8.62 9.80 -0.60
N GLY A 113 -7.65 10.70 -0.46
CA GLY A 113 -7.67 11.77 0.52
C GLY A 113 -8.70 12.86 0.20
N LYS A 114 -9.33 13.39 1.26
CA LYS A 114 -10.26 14.54 1.17
C LYS A 114 -9.70 15.79 1.84
N ARG A 115 -8.60 15.67 2.59
CA ARG A 115 -7.95 16.81 3.26
C ARG A 115 -6.93 17.44 2.32
N GLU A 116 -6.77 18.75 2.43
CA GLU A 116 -5.72 19.48 1.72
C GLU A 116 -4.35 19.12 2.28
N THR A 117 -3.37 19.06 1.38
CA THR A 117 -1.96 18.87 1.73
C THR A 117 -1.17 20.09 1.31
N SER A 118 -0.48 20.71 2.26
CA SER A 118 0.39 21.85 1.99
C SER A 118 1.85 21.44 2.08
N PHE A 119 2.64 21.82 1.06
CA PHE A 119 4.09 21.62 1.03
C PHE A 119 4.76 22.64 0.11
N VAL A 120 6.07 22.81 0.29
CA VAL A 120 6.87 23.71 -0.55
C VAL A 120 7.19 22.97 -1.85
N HIS A 121 6.57 23.41 -2.97
CA HIS A 121 6.65 22.70 -4.25
C HIS A 121 8.08 22.52 -4.77
N SER A 122 9.03 23.38 -4.36
CA SER A 122 10.43 23.25 -4.77
C SER A 122 11.09 21.93 -4.36
N ILE A 123 10.49 21.16 -3.41
CA ILE A 123 11.01 19.84 -3.05
C ILE A 123 10.86 18.86 -4.21
N ILE A 124 9.77 18.97 -4.97
CA ILE A 124 9.52 18.12 -6.16
C ILE A 124 10.60 18.38 -7.22
N LEU A 125 10.90 19.69 -7.46
CA LEU A 125 11.95 20.10 -8.37
C LEU A 125 13.34 19.63 -7.90
N LYS A 126 13.67 19.86 -6.62
CA LYS A 126 14.98 19.53 -6.05
C LYS A 126 15.29 18.03 -6.10
N LYS A 127 14.30 17.20 -5.86
CA LYS A 127 14.43 15.73 -5.90
C LYS A 127 14.08 15.14 -7.28
N GLU A 128 13.64 15.94 -8.26
CA GLU A 128 13.20 15.49 -9.60
C GLU A 128 12.12 14.39 -9.50
N LEU A 129 11.17 14.56 -8.57
CA LEU A 129 10.15 13.53 -8.29
C LEU A 129 9.12 13.43 -9.40
N ASN A 130 8.73 12.18 -9.71
CA ASN A 130 7.58 11.87 -10.54
C ASN A 130 6.40 11.50 -9.64
N ILE A 131 5.24 12.14 -9.83
CA ILE A 131 4.03 11.88 -9.05
C ILE A 131 2.92 11.39 -9.97
N PHE A 132 2.43 10.18 -9.71
CA PHE A 132 1.40 9.51 -10.51
C PHE A 132 0.12 9.31 -9.67
N GLY A 133 -0.99 9.83 -10.16
CA GLY A 133 -2.30 9.44 -9.65
C GLY A 133 -2.73 8.09 -10.23
N SER A 134 -3.37 7.25 -9.42
CA SER A 134 -3.95 5.99 -9.88
C SER A 134 -5.42 5.90 -9.51
N ARG A 135 -6.26 5.56 -10.49
CA ARG A 135 -7.70 5.37 -10.29
C ARG A 135 -8.23 4.26 -11.19
N ASN A 136 -9.14 3.45 -10.64
CA ASN A 136 -9.75 2.32 -11.34
C ASN A 136 -8.73 1.26 -11.78
N ALA A 137 -9.03 0.54 -12.86
CA ALA A 137 -8.21 -0.52 -13.44
C ALA A 137 -8.48 -0.64 -14.93
N LEU A 138 -7.50 -1.11 -15.68
CA LEU A 138 -7.62 -1.50 -17.07
C LEU A 138 -7.99 -2.99 -17.17
N LYS A 139 -8.39 -3.46 -18.35
CA LYS A 139 -8.70 -4.87 -18.60
C LYS A 139 -7.50 -5.77 -18.29
N GLU A 140 -6.32 -5.34 -18.68
CA GLU A 140 -5.05 -6.04 -18.46
C GLU A 140 -4.74 -6.23 -16.97
N ASP A 141 -5.12 -5.26 -16.12
CA ASP A 141 -4.92 -5.38 -14.67
C ASP A 141 -5.76 -6.52 -14.07
N PHE A 142 -6.99 -6.74 -14.61
CA PHE A 142 -7.83 -7.85 -14.19
C PHE A 142 -7.24 -9.19 -14.61
N ILE A 143 -6.74 -9.30 -15.85
CA ILE A 143 -6.11 -10.52 -16.36
C ILE A 143 -4.90 -10.87 -15.49
N ASN A 144 -4.00 -9.91 -15.25
CA ASN A 144 -2.80 -10.11 -14.43
C ASN A 144 -3.14 -10.52 -12.98
N ASN A 145 -4.22 -9.97 -12.40
CA ASN A 145 -4.66 -10.36 -11.07
C ASN A 145 -5.24 -11.78 -11.03
N ILE A 146 -5.98 -12.19 -12.06
CA ILE A 146 -6.51 -13.56 -12.17
C ILE A 146 -5.35 -14.55 -12.23
N ASP A 147 -4.35 -14.28 -13.07
CA ASP A 147 -3.17 -15.13 -13.21
C ASP A 147 -2.37 -15.21 -11.90
N LEU A 148 -2.18 -14.08 -11.20
CA LEU A 148 -1.48 -14.03 -9.91
C LEU A 148 -2.20 -14.85 -8.83
N VAL A 149 -3.52 -14.78 -8.76
CA VAL A 149 -4.31 -15.57 -7.79
C VAL A 149 -4.36 -17.05 -8.19
N ALA A 150 -4.46 -17.36 -9.50
CA ALA A 150 -4.50 -18.73 -10.01
C ALA A 150 -3.16 -19.47 -9.81
N SER A 151 -2.03 -18.77 -9.84
CA SER A 151 -0.71 -19.35 -9.57
C SER A 151 -0.53 -19.81 -8.12
N LYS A 152 -1.42 -19.41 -7.21
CA LYS A 152 -1.35 -19.63 -5.75
C LYS A 152 -0.11 -19.00 -5.08
N GLU A 153 0.60 -18.14 -5.77
CA GLU A 153 1.70 -17.35 -5.18
C GLU A 153 1.19 -16.30 -4.19
N CYS A 154 -0.12 -16.02 -4.25
CA CYS A 154 -0.78 -15.05 -3.41
C CYS A 154 -2.10 -15.60 -2.87
N ASP A 155 -2.20 -15.78 -1.55
CA ASP A 155 -3.45 -16.12 -0.87
C ASP A 155 -4.18 -14.84 -0.39
N VAL A 156 -4.96 -14.25 -1.30
CA VAL A 156 -5.75 -13.03 -0.98
C VAL A 156 -6.81 -13.27 0.10
N MET A 157 -7.16 -14.54 0.38
CA MET A 157 -8.16 -14.86 1.39
C MET A 157 -7.70 -14.57 2.82
N LYS A 158 -6.41 -14.54 3.09
CA LYS A 158 -5.86 -14.16 4.41
C LYS A 158 -6.28 -12.76 4.86
N MET A 159 -6.57 -11.83 3.94
CA MET A 159 -7.06 -10.50 4.32
C MET A 159 -8.57 -10.45 4.58
N VAL A 160 -9.31 -11.55 4.34
CA VAL A 160 -10.74 -11.64 4.65
C VAL A 160 -10.89 -11.91 6.14
N SER A 161 -11.16 -10.87 6.90
CA SER A 161 -11.29 -10.97 8.36
C SER A 161 -12.59 -11.62 8.80
N ARG A 162 -13.67 -11.40 8.05
CA ARG A 162 -15.01 -11.97 8.32
C ARG A 162 -15.83 -12.14 7.05
N VAL A 163 -16.67 -13.17 7.06
CA VAL A 163 -17.74 -13.38 6.09
C VAL A 163 -19.07 -13.30 6.83
N TYR A 164 -20.01 -12.54 6.32
CA TYR A 164 -21.38 -12.42 6.85
C TYR A 164 -22.36 -12.95 5.82
N ASP A 165 -23.43 -13.59 6.28
CA ASP A 165 -24.57 -13.92 5.43
C ASP A 165 -25.35 -12.64 5.08
N MET A 166 -26.10 -12.65 3.99
CA MET A 166 -26.83 -11.48 3.48
C MET A 166 -27.80 -10.91 4.51
N GLU A 167 -28.42 -11.75 5.32
CA GLU A 167 -29.36 -11.34 6.39
C GLU A 167 -28.68 -10.48 7.46
N ASN A 168 -27.35 -10.66 7.65
CA ASN A 168 -26.53 -9.94 8.61
C ASN A 168 -25.72 -8.80 7.96
N ALA A 169 -26.06 -8.38 6.74
CA ALA A 169 -25.32 -7.35 6.00
C ALA A 169 -25.23 -6.03 6.78
N LEU A 170 -26.31 -5.63 7.48
CA LEU A 170 -26.31 -4.39 8.28
C LEU A 170 -25.27 -4.45 9.41
N ASP A 171 -25.09 -5.61 10.04
CA ASP A 171 -24.10 -5.77 11.11
C ASP A 171 -22.67 -5.79 10.55
N ALA A 172 -22.48 -6.31 9.33
CA ALA A 172 -21.22 -6.18 8.61
C ALA A 172 -20.83 -4.72 8.38
N PHE A 173 -21.76 -3.87 7.94
CA PHE A 173 -21.52 -2.44 7.78
C PHE A 173 -21.22 -1.73 9.10
N LYS A 174 -21.96 -2.06 10.18
CA LYS A 174 -21.67 -1.52 11.52
C LYS A 174 -20.30 -1.93 12.03
N ALA A 175 -19.91 -3.19 11.84
CA ALA A 175 -18.59 -3.70 12.23
C ALA A 175 -17.48 -2.95 11.48
N LEU A 176 -17.66 -2.68 10.17
CA LEU A 176 -16.69 -1.94 9.37
C LEU A 176 -16.62 -0.46 9.79
N ALA A 177 -17.77 0.17 10.07
CA ALA A 177 -17.84 1.57 10.51
C ALA A 177 -17.18 1.81 11.87
N ASN A 178 -17.25 0.82 12.77
CA ASN A 178 -16.66 0.86 14.11
C ASN A 178 -15.30 0.13 14.19
N ASN A 179 -14.67 -0.13 13.02
CA ASN A 179 -13.44 -0.89 12.96
C ASN A 179 -12.27 -0.12 13.61
N ASP A 180 -11.65 -0.72 14.61
CA ASP A 180 -10.44 -0.26 15.31
C ASP A 180 -9.14 -0.61 14.57
N GLY A 181 -9.26 -1.15 13.35
CA GLY A 181 -8.13 -1.59 12.53
C GLY A 181 -7.90 -3.10 12.54
N THR A 182 -8.68 -3.86 13.32
CA THR A 182 -8.58 -5.34 13.37
C THR A 182 -9.20 -6.01 12.14
N LEU A 183 -10.16 -5.36 11.47
CA LEU A 183 -10.79 -5.87 10.26
C LEU A 183 -10.08 -5.29 9.02
N ALA A 184 -9.52 -6.15 8.21
CA ALA A 184 -8.93 -5.77 6.92
C ALA A 184 -10.00 -5.77 5.81
N LYS A 185 -10.66 -6.91 5.56
CA LYS A 185 -11.70 -7.06 4.54
C LYS A 185 -12.89 -7.85 5.09
N ILE A 186 -14.09 -7.39 4.79
CA ILE A 186 -15.33 -8.10 5.08
C ILE A 186 -15.97 -8.54 3.76
N LEU A 187 -16.49 -9.75 3.71
CA LEU A 187 -17.31 -10.25 2.61
C LEU A 187 -18.73 -10.47 3.08
N ILE A 188 -19.70 -10.28 2.18
CA ILE A 188 -21.10 -10.66 2.38
C ILE A 188 -21.40 -11.78 1.38
N LYS A 189 -21.79 -12.96 1.90
CA LYS A 189 -22.17 -14.10 1.08
C LYS A 189 -23.59 -13.87 0.54
N ILE A 190 -23.75 -13.99 -0.78
CA ILE A 190 -25.03 -13.86 -1.48
C ILE A 190 -25.37 -15.21 -2.07
N GLY A 191 -26.46 -15.81 -1.57
CA GLY A 191 -26.88 -17.15 -1.96
C GLY A 191 -26.11 -18.28 -1.27
N ASP A 192 -26.40 -19.50 -1.64
CA ASP A 192 -25.81 -20.75 -1.10
C ASP A 192 -24.37 -20.96 -1.60
#